data_5418c66e396b3b673a10ae3620d8fad7
#
_entry.id   5418c66e396b3b673a10ae3620d8fad7
#
_cell.length_a   1.000
_cell.length_b   1.000
_cell.length_c   1.000
_cell.angle_alpha   90.00
_cell.angle_beta   90.00
_cell.angle_gamma   90.00
#
_symmetry.space_group_name_H-M   'P 1'
#
loop_
_entity.id
_entity.type
_entity.pdbx_description
1 polymer ?
#
loop_
_entity_poly.entity_id
_entity_poly.type
_entity_poly.pdbx_seq_one_letter_code
_entity_poly.pdbx_strand_id
1 'polypeptide(L)'
;IGRYGRIKLFREGDALLLTSNDAALIAEIIHHKRTQPFLLRQLDAYTLQVNAARRGHIKQALIHIGFPAEDLAGYTDGSPLPMKLRSVTVEGKTFDPRAYQYGASAAFYAGGAPSGGSGVVVLPCGAGKTIVGLVTMADIQRATLILSPNTIAVRQWIQEIIDKTDVLPEMIGEYTGDRKEICPITVSTYQILTYRRPHTKEQANHAIHEAGEDDFPHFSLFTSYDWGLIIYDEVHLLPAPVFRITAEIQARRRLGLTATLVREDGREADVFSLIGPKKYDVPWRELERQGWIATAECHEIRVGLTEDEQLNYAVADEREKYRIAAESPEKLNVVRFLAERHVDDQVLIIGQYIDQLKILAEELNAPLLMGKTSNKQREKLYEQFRRGEIKRMVVSKVANFAIDLPDANVAIQVSGTFGSRQEEAQRLGRILRPKQDGGLAYFYSIVTRDTRDQEFSANRQLFLTEQGYRYVIEDAEELLASSSVTAG
;
A
#
# COMPACT_ATOMS: atom_id res chain seq x y z
N ILE A 1 34.14 3.02 -9.21
CA ILE A 1 34.00 1.92 -10.19
C ILE A 1 35.11 0.84 -9.97
N GLY A 2 36.35 1.18 -9.58
CA GLY A 2 37.45 0.22 -9.44
C GLY A 2 37.48 -0.69 -8.22
N ARG A 3 36.47 -0.61 -7.31
CA ARG A 3 36.41 -1.42 -6.08
C ARG A 3 35.33 -2.50 -6.10
N TYR A 4 34.38 -2.45 -7.02
CA TYR A 4 33.34 -3.46 -7.19
C TYR A 4 33.93 -4.74 -7.80
N GLY A 5 33.50 -5.92 -7.32
CA GLY A 5 33.98 -7.23 -7.83
C GLY A 5 35.29 -7.71 -7.23
N ARG A 6 35.97 -6.93 -6.39
CA ARG A 6 37.16 -7.39 -5.64
C ARG A 6 36.81 -8.39 -4.54
N ILE A 7 35.59 -8.31 -4.02
CA ILE A 7 35.01 -9.24 -3.07
C ILE A 7 33.85 -9.93 -3.75
N LYS A 8 33.80 -11.26 -3.63
CA LYS A 8 32.71 -12.08 -4.15
C LYS A 8 32.07 -12.87 -3.03
N LEU A 9 30.74 -12.92 -3.04
CA LEU A 9 29.95 -13.82 -2.21
C LEU A 9 29.40 -14.93 -3.09
N PHE A 10 29.65 -16.19 -2.74
CA PHE A 10 29.08 -17.33 -3.43
C PHE A 10 28.70 -18.43 -2.46
N ARG A 11 27.89 -19.36 -2.89
CA ARG A 11 27.43 -20.50 -2.10
C ARG A 11 28.15 -21.78 -2.57
N GLU A 12 28.68 -22.53 -1.61
CA GLU A 12 29.23 -23.86 -1.84
C GLU A 12 28.54 -24.84 -0.88
N GLY A 13 27.64 -25.67 -1.41
CA GLY A 13 26.70 -26.44 -0.59
C GLY A 13 25.82 -25.52 0.27
N ASP A 14 25.82 -25.76 1.56
CA ASP A 14 25.06 -24.93 2.54
C ASP A 14 25.87 -23.74 3.08
N ALA A 15 27.17 -23.65 2.74
CA ALA A 15 28.04 -22.59 3.22
C ALA A 15 27.99 -21.36 2.31
N LEU A 16 27.85 -20.16 2.91
CA LEU A 16 28.04 -18.89 2.23
C LEU A 16 29.50 -18.46 2.41
N LEU A 17 30.21 -18.27 1.30
CA LEU A 17 31.63 -17.92 1.26
C LEU A 17 31.83 -16.51 0.72
N LEU A 18 32.75 -15.79 1.36
CA LEU A 18 33.24 -14.49 0.93
C LEU A 18 34.69 -14.67 0.49
N THR A 19 34.98 -14.29 -0.74
CA THR A 19 36.35 -14.42 -1.28
C THR A 19 36.86 -13.14 -1.89
N SER A 20 38.18 -13.00 -1.88
CA SER A 20 38.91 -11.97 -2.62
C SER A 20 40.25 -12.52 -3.08
N ASN A 21 40.74 -12.03 -4.22
CA ASN A 21 42.11 -12.32 -4.67
C ASN A 21 43.19 -11.52 -3.91
N ASP A 22 42.76 -10.70 -2.95
CA ASP A 22 43.60 -9.80 -2.15
C ASP A 22 43.54 -10.22 -0.68
N ALA A 23 44.57 -10.89 -0.19
CA ALA A 23 44.66 -11.35 1.19
C ALA A 23 44.68 -10.18 2.22
N ALA A 24 45.23 -9.02 1.82
CA ALA A 24 45.24 -7.86 2.70
C ALA A 24 43.82 -7.32 2.90
N LEU A 25 42.99 -7.35 1.85
CA LEU A 25 41.56 -6.97 1.95
C LEU A 25 40.78 -7.95 2.82
N ILE A 26 41.04 -9.25 2.73
CA ILE A 26 40.43 -10.25 3.62
C ILE A 26 40.82 -9.98 5.08
N ALA A 27 42.12 -9.67 5.34
CA ALA A 27 42.55 -9.31 6.68
C ALA A 27 41.88 -8.03 7.20
N GLU A 28 41.69 -7.01 6.35
CA GLU A 28 40.93 -5.79 6.70
C GLU A 28 39.51 -6.14 7.09
N ILE A 29 38.80 -6.96 6.32
CA ILE A 29 37.40 -7.39 6.58
C ILE A 29 37.34 -8.14 7.92
N ILE A 30 38.24 -9.01 8.24
CA ILE A 30 38.26 -9.77 9.50
C ILE A 30 38.39 -8.85 10.71
N HIS A 31 39.21 -7.81 10.63
CA HIS A 31 39.47 -6.93 11.77
C HIS A 31 38.53 -5.72 11.86
N HIS A 32 37.69 -5.49 10.86
CA HIS A 32 36.80 -4.35 10.85
C HIS A 32 35.54 -4.60 11.71
N LYS A 33 35.28 -3.72 12.67
CA LYS A 33 34.16 -3.84 13.65
C LYS A 33 32.78 -4.06 13.02
N ARG A 34 32.53 -3.52 11.83
CA ARG A 34 31.23 -3.65 11.13
C ARG A 34 31.02 -4.99 10.44
N THR A 35 32.07 -5.67 10.03
CA THR A 35 31.99 -6.95 9.31
C THR A 35 32.09 -8.14 10.25
N GLN A 36 32.86 -8.00 11.32
CA GLN A 36 33.17 -9.04 12.29
C GLN A 36 31.95 -9.82 12.82
N PRO A 37 30.80 -9.18 13.16
CA PRO A 37 29.61 -9.90 13.67
C PRO A 37 29.00 -10.89 12.68
N PHE A 38 29.35 -10.81 11.39
CA PHE A 38 28.78 -11.63 10.33
C PHE A 38 29.70 -12.75 9.85
N LEU A 39 30.95 -12.76 10.34
CA LEU A 39 31.95 -13.76 9.99
C LEU A 39 31.83 -14.97 10.91
N LEU A 40 31.91 -16.17 10.35
CA LEU A 40 31.89 -17.42 11.12
C LEU A 40 33.32 -17.95 11.33
N ARG A 41 34.08 -18.13 10.25
CA ARG A 41 35.47 -18.60 10.32
C ARG A 41 36.24 -18.21 9.06
N GLN A 42 37.55 -18.14 9.18
CA GLN A 42 38.45 -18.05 8.06
C GLN A 42 38.80 -19.46 7.58
N LEU A 43 38.66 -19.71 6.27
CA LEU A 43 38.99 -21.01 5.66
C LEU A 43 40.44 -21.03 5.16
N ASP A 44 40.85 -19.93 4.54
CA ASP A 44 42.20 -19.70 4.05
C ASP A 44 42.52 -18.20 3.97
N ALA A 45 43.69 -17.82 3.39
CA ALA A 45 44.09 -16.41 3.27
C ALA A 45 43.13 -15.55 2.40
N TYR A 46 42.30 -16.16 1.58
CA TYR A 46 41.46 -15.51 0.56
C TYR A 46 39.96 -15.76 0.77
N THR A 47 39.58 -16.62 1.73
CA THR A 47 38.22 -17.11 1.87
C THR A 47 37.75 -17.07 3.31
N LEU A 48 36.57 -16.46 3.53
CA LEU A 48 35.85 -16.43 4.79
C LEU A 48 34.51 -17.13 4.65
N GLN A 49 34.15 -17.94 5.63
CA GLN A 49 32.78 -18.39 5.78
C GLN A 49 31.99 -17.33 6.54
N VAL A 50 30.86 -16.91 5.98
CA VAL A 50 29.99 -15.90 6.55
C VAL A 50 28.63 -16.50 6.91
N ASN A 51 27.95 -15.85 7.83
CA ASN A 51 26.63 -16.29 8.23
C ASN A 51 25.62 -16.12 7.07
N ALA A 52 25.12 -17.22 6.53
CA ALA A 52 24.18 -17.20 5.40
C ALA A 52 22.88 -16.47 5.72
N ALA A 53 22.39 -16.53 6.97
CA ALA A 53 21.21 -15.78 7.42
C ALA A 53 21.47 -14.27 7.50
N ARG A 54 22.73 -13.84 7.52
CA ARG A 54 23.16 -12.44 7.60
C ARG A 54 23.82 -11.94 6.31
N ARG A 55 23.51 -12.56 5.18
CA ARG A 55 24.09 -12.24 3.87
C ARG A 55 23.92 -10.78 3.48
N GLY A 56 22.75 -10.21 3.69
CA GLY A 56 22.50 -8.81 3.40
C GLY A 56 23.32 -7.86 4.27
N HIS A 57 23.44 -8.16 5.55
CA HIS A 57 24.22 -7.36 6.51
C HIS A 57 25.69 -7.29 6.17
N ILE A 58 26.29 -8.42 5.84
CA ILE A 58 27.70 -8.40 5.42
C ILE A 58 27.87 -7.60 4.13
N LYS A 59 26.91 -7.64 3.18
CA LYS A 59 26.95 -6.81 1.98
C LYS A 59 26.88 -5.33 2.31
N GLN A 60 25.99 -4.92 3.21
CA GLN A 60 25.91 -3.52 3.65
C GLN A 60 27.17 -3.09 4.39
N ALA A 61 27.67 -3.91 5.30
CA ALA A 61 28.92 -3.62 5.99
C ALA A 61 30.09 -3.41 5.00
N LEU A 62 30.17 -4.24 3.96
CA LEU A 62 31.17 -4.14 2.91
C LEU A 62 31.01 -2.86 2.06
N ILE A 63 29.79 -2.45 1.74
CA ILE A 63 29.52 -1.17 1.07
C ILE A 63 30.01 0.01 1.94
N HIS A 64 29.72 -0.01 3.24
CA HIS A 64 30.11 1.07 4.16
C HIS A 64 31.63 1.20 4.33
N ILE A 65 32.38 0.12 4.19
CA ILE A 65 33.84 0.15 4.21
C ILE A 65 34.47 0.39 2.83
N GLY A 66 33.61 0.62 1.82
CA GLY A 66 34.03 1.01 0.47
C GLY A 66 34.39 -0.15 -0.46
N PHE A 67 34.04 -1.40 -0.11
CA PHE A 67 34.30 -2.59 -0.90
C PHE A 67 33.02 -3.39 -1.18
N PRO A 68 32.11 -2.90 -2.05
CA PRO A 68 30.88 -3.61 -2.37
C PRO A 68 31.19 -4.99 -2.96
N ALA A 69 30.54 -6.02 -2.43
CA ALA A 69 30.71 -7.38 -2.90
C ALA A 69 29.88 -7.66 -4.16
N GLU A 70 30.44 -8.39 -5.10
CA GLU A 70 29.73 -9.06 -6.17
C GLU A 70 29.04 -10.30 -5.61
N ASP A 71 27.71 -10.31 -5.59
CA ASP A 71 26.93 -11.36 -4.98
C ASP A 71 26.54 -12.43 -6.00
N LEU A 72 27.29 -13.53 -6.01
CA LEU A 72 27.11 -14.69 -6.87
C LEU A 72 26.42 -15.88 -6.16
N ALA A 73 26.05 -15.74 -4.88
CA ALA A 73 25.50 -16.84 -4.09
C ALA A 73 24.05 -17.23 -4.48
N GLY A 74 23.45 -16.52 -5.46
CA GLY A 74 22.10 -16.80 -5.94
C GLY A 74 21.01 -16.48 -4.91
N TYR A 75 19.78 -16.67 -5.30
CA TYR A 75 18.61 -16.59 -4.44
C TYR A 75 18.10 -17.99 -4.13
N THR A 76 17.39 -18.18 -3.00
CA THR A 76 16.72 -19.45 -2.71
C THR A 76 15.43 -19.54 -3.52
N ASP A 77 15.12 -20.73 -4.06
CA ASP A 77 13.84 -20.98 -4.74
C ASP A 77 12.67 -21.09 -3.75
N GLY A 78 12.99 -21.30 -2.48
CA GLY A 78 12.03 -21.47 -1.40
C GLY A 78 11.45 -22.88 -1.28
N SER A 79 10.91 -23.20 -0.10
CA SER A 79 10.28 -24.48 0.17
C SER A 79 9.07 -24.71 -0.76
N PRO A 80 8.91 -25.94 -1.32
CA PRO A 80 7.75 -26.24 -2.15
C PRO A 80 6.42 -26.10 -1.37
N LEU A 81 5.43 -25.53 -2.02
CA LEU A 81 4.06 -25.44 -1.52
C LEU A 81 3.10 -25.68 -2.70
N PRO A 82 2.68 -26.93 -2.94
CA PRO A 82 1.66 -27.21 -3.93
C PRO A 82 0.37 -26.46 -3.62
N MET A 83 -0.14 -25.75 -4.62
CA MET A 83 -1.32 -24.91 -4.48
C MET A 83 -2.04 -24.80 -5.82
N LYS A 84 -3.36 -24.84 -5.81
CA LYS A 84 -4.21 -24.61 -6.98
C LYS A 84 -5.34 -23.65 -6.64
N LEU A 85 -5.75 -22.87 -7.61
CA LEU A 85 -6.96 -22.07 -7.50
C LEU A 85 -8.19 -22.99 -7.62
N ARG A 86 -9.23 -22.69 -6.84
CA ARG A 86 -10.53 -23.35 -6.99
C ARG A 86 -11.28 -22.76 -8.20
N SER A 87 -12.09 -23.55 -8.85
CA SER A 87 -13.07 -23.06 -9.84
C SER A 87 -14.39 -22.61 -9.20
N VAL A 88 -14.62 -23.06 -7.95
CA VAL A 88 -15.77 -22.68 -7.13
C VAL A 88 -15.25 -22.33 -5.74
N THR A 89 -15.62 -21.16 -5.23
CA THR A 89 -15.25 -20.71 -3.89
C THR A 89 -15.85 -21.60 -2.81
N VAL A 90 -15.34 -21.50 -1.58
CA VAL A 90 -15.94 -22.20 -0.43
C VAL A 90 -17.40 -21.79 -0.22
N GLU A 91 -17.77 -20.55 -0.56
CA GLU A 91 -19.14 -20.06 -0.52
C GLU A 91 -20.04 -20.58 -1.68
N GLY A 92 -19.50 -21.37 -2.59
CA GLY A 92 -20.25 -21.95 -3.72
C GLY A 92 -20.40 -21.07 -4.95
N LYS A 93 -19.66 -19.94 -5.03
CA LYS A 93 -19.67 -19.05 -6.20
C LYS A 93 -18.65 -19.50 -7.23
N THR A 94 -18.97 -19.43 -8.51
CA THR A 94 -17.99 -19.65 -9.58
C THR A 94 -16.85 -18.63 -9.46
N PHE A 95 -15.62 -19.11 -9.53
CA PHE A 95 -14.41 -18.30 -9.45
C PHE A 95 -13.49 -18.62 -10.63
N ASP A 96 -13.24 -17.61 -11.44
CA ASP A 96 -12.28 -17.64 -12.54
C ASP A 96 -11.55 -16.28 -12.57
N PRO A 97 -10.23 -16.24 -12.36
CA PRO A 97 -9.47 -15.02 -12.51
C PRO A 97 -9.59 -14.45 -13.91
N ARG A 98 -9.65 -13.15 -14.03
CA ARG A 98 -9.81 -12.43 -15.29
C ARG A 98 -8.54 -12.51 -16.13
N ALA A 99 -8.66 -12.39 -17.46
CA ALA A 99 -7.54 -12.50 -18.38
C ALA A 99 -6.36 -11.57 -18.04
N TYR A 100 -6.63 -10.31 -17.62
CA TYR A 100 -5.58 -9.39 -17.22
C TYR A 100 -4.90 -9.80 -15.90
N GLN A 101 -5.57 -10.53 -15.00
CA GLN A 101 -4.98 -11.03 -13.75
C GLN A 101 -3.99 -12.17 -14.04
N TYR A 102 -4.35 -13.08 -14.95
CA TYR A 102 -3.41 -14.06 -15.48
C TYR A 102 -2.24 -13.39 -16.23
N GLY A 103 -2.55 -12.39 -17.07
CA GLY A 103 -1.54 -11.62 -17.80
C GLY A 103 -0.54 -10.93 -16.87
N ALA A 104 -1.01 -10.38 -15.75
CA ALA A 104 -0.17 -9.75 -14.74
C ALA A 104 0.77 -10.76 -14.04
N SER A 105 0.26 -11.94 -13.64
CA SER A 105 1.08 -13.02 -13.09
C SER A 105 2.11 -13.51 -14.10
N ALA A 106 1.70 -13.77 -15.33
CA ALA A 106 2.58 -14.22 -16.39
C ALA A 106 3.69 -13.22 -16.71
N ALA A 107 3.39 -11.92 -16.78
CA ALA A 107 4.37 -10.86 -17.00
C ALA A 107 5.38 -10.74 -15.84
N PHE A 108 4.92 -10.96 -14.61
CA PHE A 108 5.77 -10.98 -13.43
C PHE A 108 6.67 -12.24 -13.40
N TYR A 109 6.09 -13.42 -13.55
CA TYR A 109 6.79 -14.70 -13.39
C TYR A 109 7.68 -15.05 -14.60
N ALA A 110 7.26 -14.64 -15.80
CA ALA A 110 7.96 -14.88 -17.07
C ALA A 110 8.38 -16.35 -17.24
N GLY A 111 7.52 -17.30 -16.85
CA GLY A 111 7.78 -18.73 -16.93
C GLY A 111 8.97 -19.22 -16.09
N GLY A 112 9.38 -18.46 -15.08
CA GLY A 112 10.56 -18.76 -14.25
C GLY A 112 11.90 -18.32 -14.86
N ALA A 113 11.89 -17.60 -15.98
CA ALA A 113 13.08 -17.05 -16.61
C ALA A 113 13.89 -16.14 -15.67
N PRO A 114 15.18 -15.95 -15.86
CA PRO A 114 16.03 -15.07 -15.03
C PRO A 114 15.55 -13.61 -15.00
N SER A 115 14.86 -13.15 -16.03
CA SER A 115 14.27 -11.81 -16.12
C SER A 115 12.93 -11.67 -15.35
N GLY A 116 12.35 -12.79 -14.89
CA GLY A 116 11.08 -12.84 -14.16
C GLY A 116 11.25 -12.96 -12.65
N GLY A 117 10.12 -12.89 -11.95
CA GLY A 117 10.03 -13.10 -10.50
C GLY A 117 10.42 -11.92 -9.63
N SER A 118 10.74 -10.76 -10.21
CA SER A 118 11.00 -9.53 -9.45
C SER A 118 10.40 -8.32 -10.15
N GLY A 119 9.52 -7.60 -9.50
CA GLY A 119 8.89 -6.40 -10.08
C GLY A 119 7.55 -6.02 -9.49
N VAL A 120 6.98 -4.95 -10.01
CA VAL A 120 5.75 -4.33 -9.54
C VAL A 120 4.64 -4.49 -10.57
N VAL A 121 3.45 -4.87 -10.09
CA VAL A 121 2.20 -4.90 -10.83
C VAL A 121 1.32 -3.74 -10.37
N VAL A 122 0.88 -2.91 -11.30
CA VAL A 122 0.05 -1.73 -11.06
C VAL A 122 -1.35 -2.01 -11.58
N LEU A 123 -2.33 -2.04 -10.68
CA LEU A 123 -3.73 -2.25 -11.03
C LEU A 123 -4.63 -1.34 -10.20
N PRO A 124 -5.71 -0.80 -10.76
CA PRO A 124 -6.68 0.02 -10.04
C PRO A 124 -7.14 -0.63 -8.72
N CYS A 125 -7.59 0.19 -7.78
CA CYS A 125 -8.37 -0.31 -6.66
C CYS A 125 -9.62 -1.03 -7.19
N GLY A 126 -10.01 -2.13 -6.55
CA GLY A 126 -11.14 -2.96 -7.02
C GLY A 126 -10.84 -3.89 -8.20
N ALA A 127 -9.71 -3.77 -8.88
CA ALA A 127 -9.30 -4.67 -9.97
C ALA A 127 -8.83 -6.06 -9.51
N GLY A 128 -8.84 -6.33 -8.20
CA GLY A 128 -8.48 -7.65 -7.66
C GLY A 128 -6.98 -7.91 -7.62
N LYS A 129 -6.19 -6.97 -7.10
CA LYS A 129 -4.75 -7.15 -6.84
C LYS A 129 -4.45 -8.42 -6.04
N THR A 130 -5.27 -8.72 -5.03
CA THR A 130 -5.19 -9.96 -4.23
C THR A 130 -5.28 -11.19 -5.11
N ILE A 131 -6.18 -11.20 -6.10
CA ILE A 131 -6.34 -12.33 -7.04
C ILE A 131 -5.07 -12.51 -7.89
N VAL A 132 -4.44 -11.42 -8.34
CA VAL A 132 -3.13 -11.52 -9.02
C VAL A 132 -2.09 -12.18 -8.13
N GLY A 133 -2.07 -11.84 -6.83
CA GLY A 133 -1.21 -12.50 -5.86
C GLY A 133 -1.51 -14.00 -5.75
N LEU A 134 -2.79 -14.41 -5.67
CA LEU A 134 -3.19 -15.83 -5.62
C LEU A 134 -2.80 -16.59 -6.89
N VAL A 135 -3.04 -16.01 -8.07
CA VAL A 135 -2.60 -16.58 -9.36
C VAL A 135 -1.08 -16.77 -9.36
N THR A 136 -0.34 -15.76 -8.95
CA THR A 136 1.13 -15.81 -8.88
C THR A 136 1.63 -16.88 -7.89
N MET A 137 0.98 -17.02 -6.73
CA MET A 137 1.31 -18.09 -5.77
C MET A 137 1.06 -19.48 -6.37
N ALA A 138 -0.06 -19.65 -7.09
CA ALA A 138 -0.39 -20.90 -7.75
C ALA A 138 0.56 -21.25 -8.91
N ASP A 139 1.07 -20.23 -9.64
CA ASP A 139 2.05 -20.42 -10.71
C ASP A 139 3.44 -20.80 -10.14
N ILE A 140 3.81 -20.22 -9.01
CA ILE A 140 5.16 -20.39 -8.42
C ILE A 140 5.23 -21.61 -7.52
N GLN A 141 4.17 -21.93 -6.79
CA GLN A 141 4.09 -23.08 -5.87
C GLN A 141 5.22 -23.15 -4.84
N ARG A 142 5.47 -22.05 -4.16
CA ARG A 142 6.50 -21.92 -3.12
C ARG A 142 5.94 -21.26 -1.88
N ALA A 143 6.59 -21.53 -0.74
CA ALA A 143 6.30 -20.86 0.51
C ALA A 143 6.32 -19.34 0.34
N THR A 144 5.28 -18.68 0.83
CA THR A 144 5.01 -17.27 0.52
C THR A 144 4.85 -16.44 1.78
N LEU A 145 5.60 -15.33 1.85
CA LEU A 145 5.39 -14.27 2.84
C LEU A 145 4.63 -13.12 2.19
N ILE A 146 3.51 -12.70 2.80
CA ILE A 146 2.69 -11.58 2.33
C ILE A 146 2.78 -10.46 3.35
N LEU A 147 3.16 -9.27 2.91
CA LEU A 147 3.27 -8.08 3.74
C LEU A 147 2.19 -7.08 3.35
N SER A 148 1.37 -6.71 4.31
CA SER A 148 0.18 -5.88 4.13
C SER A 148 0.22 -4.61 4.99
N PRO A 149 -0.51 -3.56 4.64
CA PRO A 149 -0.45 -2.29 5.36
C PRO A 149 -1.04 -2.35 6.78
N ASN A 150 -1.99 -3.24 7.05
CA ASN A 150 -2.69 -3.31 8.34
C ASN A 150 -3.30 -4.70 8.59
N THR A 151 -3.77 -4.94 9.83
CA THR A 151 -4.34 -6.22 10.27
C THR A 151 -5.63 -6.60 9.52
N ILE A 152 -6.41 -5.64 9.07
CA ILE A 152 -7.65 -5.92 8.32
C ILE A 152 -7.29 -6.49 6.94
N ALA A 153 -6.33 -5.90 6.25
CA ALA A 153 -5.82 -6.43 4.99
C ALA A 153 -5.19 -7.82 5.17
N VAL A 154 -4.50 -8.07 6.29
CA VAL A 154 -3.98 -9.41 6.63
C VAL A 154 -5.12 -10.43 6.69
N ARG A 155 -6.18 -10.14 7.42
CA ARG A 155 -7.35 -11.05 7.54
C ARG A 155 -8.07 -11.23 6.22
N GLN A 156 -8.16 -10.17 5.41
CA GLN A 156 -8.71 -10.27 4.06
C GLN A 156 -7.88 -11.20 3.17
N TRP A 157 -6.55 -11.09 3.18
CA TRP A 157 -5.68 -12.01 2.45
C TRP A 157 -5.88 -13.45 2.88
N ILE A 158 -5.92 -13.72 4.19
CA ILE A 158 -6.15 -15.05 4.74
C ILE A 158 -7.50 -15.62 4.25
N GLN A 159 -8.56 -14.82 4.35
CA GLN A 159 -9.90 -15.22 3.90
C GLN A 159 -9.94 -15.51 2.39
N GLU A 160 -9.31 -14.67 1.58
CA GLU A 160 -9.23 -14.86 0.13
C GLU A 160 -8.46 -16.14 -0.24
N ILE A 161 -7.37 -16.45 0.48
CA ILE A 161 -6.60 -17.69 0.28
C ILE A 161 -7.48 -18.91 0.61
N ILE A 162 -8.15 -18.91 1.76
CA ILE A 162 -9.02 -20.02 2.19
C ILE A 162 -10.17 -20.22 1.20
N ASP A 163 -10.81 -19.14 0.77
CA ASP A 163 -11.99 -19.20 -0.10
C ASP A 163 -11.66 -19.66 -1.51
N LYS A 164 -10.52 -19.24 -2.06
CA LYS A 164 -10.22 -19.37 -3.51
C LYS A 164 -9.12 -20.36 -3.85
N THR A 165 -8.53 -21.02 -2.85
CA THR A 165 -7.45 -21.99 -3.08
C THR A 165 -7.71 -23.31 -2.37
N ASP A 166 -6.98 -24.35 -2.74
CA ASP A 166 -7.02 -25.66 -2.10
C ASP A 166 -6.10 -25.79 -0.88
N VAL A 167 -5.45 -24.69 -0.47
CA VAL A 167 -4.57 -24.64 0.70
C VAL A 167 -5.38 -24.87 1.97
N LEU A 168 -4.86 -25.75 2.84
CA LEU A 168 -5.47 -26.03 4.13
C LEU A 168 -5.25 -24.89 5.11
N PRO A 169 -6.24 -24.53 5.96
CA PRO A 169 -6.13 -23.40 6.90
C PRO A 169 -4.91 -23.46 7.83
N GLU A 170 -4.48 -24.66 8.23
CA GLU A 170 -3.29 -24.86 9.08
C GLU A 170 -1.95 -24.53 8.39
N MET A 171 -1.96 -24.38 7.08
CA MET A 171 -0.79 -23.94 6.30
C MET A 171 -0.68 -22.41 6.20
N ILE A 172 -1.64 -21.67 6.79
CA ILE A 172 -1.74 -20.22 6.70
C ILE A 172 -1.57 -19.63 8.10
N GLY A 173 -0.56 -18.79 8.29
CA GLY A 173 -0.25 -18.12 9.57
C GLY A 173 -0.55 -16.62 9.52
N GLU A 174 -1.09 -16.09 10.61
CA GLU A 174 -1.20 -14.67 10.89
C GLU A 174 -0.04 -14.21 11.76
N TYR A 175 0.76 -13.25 11.27
CA TYR A 175 1.87 -12.67 12.03
C TYR A 175 1.65 -11.16 12.23
N THR A 176 0.93 -10.81 13.30
CA THR A 176 0.51 -9.43 13.64
C THR A 176 0.80 -9.11 15.10
N GLY A 177 0.28 -7.99 15.61
CA GLY A 177 0.31 -7.65 17.04
C GLY A 177 -0.37 -8.71 17.90
N ASP A 178 -1.44 -9.31 17.40
CA ASP A 178 -2.31 -10.23 18.15
C ASP A 178 -1.84 -11.70 18.09
N ARG A 179 -1.26 -12.11 16.95
CA ARG A 179 -0.83 -13.49 16.68
C ARG A 179 0.60 -13.52 16.12
N LYS A 180 1.30 -14.64 16.32
CA LYS A 180 2.71 -14.86 15.89
C LYS A 180 2.89 -16.23 15.25
N GLU A 181 1.99 -16.59 14.34
CA GLU A 181 2.00 -17.88 13.66
C GLU A 181 2.83 -17.80 12.37
N ILE A 182 3.79 -18.71 12.23
CA ILE A 182 4.65 -18.83 11.04
C ILE A 182 4.33 -20.15 10.37
N CYS A 183 3.76 -20.09 9.17
CA CYS A 183 3.34 -21.22 8.36
C CYS A 183 3.89 -21.07 6.93
N PRO A 184 3.81 -22.07 6.06
CA PRO A 184 4.24 -21.99 4.66
C PRO A 184 3.68 -20.80 3.89
N ILE A 185 2.46 -20.35 4.22
CA ILE A 185 1.94 -19.03 3.85
C ILE A 185 1.83 -18.23 5.14
N THR A 186 2.53 -17.12 5.23
CA THR A 186 2.44 -16.21 6.39
C THR A 186 2.06 -14.82 5.92
N VAL A 187 1.04 -14.26 6.55
CA VAL A 187 0.57 -12.91 6.25
C VAL A 187 0.87 -12.00 7.43
N SER A 188 1.57 -10.91 7.19
CA SER A 188 2.05 -10.00 8.23
C SER A 188 1.77 -8.53 7.88
N THR A 189 1.89 -7.64 8.86
CA THR A 189 1.78 -6.20 8.64
C THR A 189 3.15 -5.54 8.56
N TYR A 190 3.27 -4.44 7.78
CA TYR A 190 4.46 -3.59 7.82
C TYR A 190 4.74 -3.04 9.22
N GLN A 191 3.69 -2.75 9.98
CA GLN A 191 3.80 -2.15 11.33
C GLN A 191 4.52 -3.06 12.32
N ILE A 192 4.24 -4.37 12.31
CA ILE A 192 4.91 -5.29 13.24
C ILE A 192 6.41 -5.36 12.96
N LEU A 193 6.79 -5.29 11.68
CA LEU A 193 8.19 -5.31 11.27
C LEU A 193 8.93 -4.03 11.67
N THR A 194 8.24 -2.89 11.72
CA THR A 194 8.82 -1.61 12.13
C THR A 194 8.72 -1.34 13.63
N TYR A 195 8.15 -2.27 14.38
CA TYR A 195 8.09 -2.13 15.83
C TYR A 195 9.49 -2.14 16.44
N ARG A 196 9.80 -1.11 17.24
CA ARG A 196 11.05 -0.99 18.01
C ARG A 196 10.80 -1.32 19.46
N ARG A 197 11.73 -2.05 20.07
CA ARG A 197 11.72 -2.19 21.53
C ARG A 197 11.95 -0.83 22.18
N PRO A 198 11.15 -0.42 23.17
CA PRO A 198 11.43 0.78 23.91
C PRO A 198 12.76 0.62 24.65
N HIS A 199 13.73 1.51 24.42
CA HIS A 199 14.97 1.54 25.16
C HIS A 199 14.69 2.01 26.60
N THR A 200 15.35 1.42 27.58
CA THR A 200 15.35 1.95 28.94
C THR A 200 16.09 3.28 29.00
N LYS A 201 15.70 4.18 29.91
CA LYS A 201 16.27 5.55 30.02
C LYS A 201 17.79 5.56 30.13
N GLU A 202 18.44 4.49 30.59
CA GLU A 202 19.89 4.37 30.70
C GLU A 202 20.57 4.13 29.32
N GLN A 203 19.90 3.47 28.40
CA GLN A 203 20.40 3.22 27.04
C GLN A 203 20.23 4.44 26.12
N ALA A 204 19.27 5.32 26.41
CA ALA A 204 19.01 6.53 25.62
C ALA A 204 20.16 7.57 25.68
N ASN A 205 20.96 7.57 26.75
CA ASN A 205 22.07 8.51 26.91
C ASN A 205 23.37 8.14 26.17
N HIS A 206 23.44 6.94 25.56
CA HIS A 206 24.62 6.50 24.81
C HIS A 206 24.37 6.27 23.31
N ALA A 207 23.18 6.51 22.83
CA ALA A 207 22.78 6.17 21.47
C ALA A 207 22.62 7.39 20.56
N ILE A 208 23.76 7.97 20.14
CA ILE A 208 23.89 8.44 18.76
C ILE A 208 24.31 7.21 17.94
N HIS A 209 23.43 6.20 17.87
CA HIS A 209 23.62 5.07 16.98
C HIS A 209 22.45 5.04 15.98
N GLU A 210 22.82 4.98 14.69
CA GLU A 210 21.89 4.54 13.66
C GLU A 210 21.21 3.26 14.15
N ALA A 211 19.88 3.20 14.08
CA ALA A 211 19.09 2.06 14.54
C ALA A 211 19.65 0.75 13.98
N GLY A 212 20.12 -0.12 14.85
CA GLY A 212 20.61 -1.45 14.53
C GLY A 212 19.44 -2.42 14.36
N GLU A 213 19.70 -3.61 13.83
CA GLU A 213 18.69 -4.66 13.68
C GLU A 213 18.15 -5.18 14.99
N ASP A 214 18.93 -5.18 16.05
CA ASP A 214 18.51 -5.57 17.40
C ASP A 214 17.35 -4.70 17.91
N ASP A 215 17.13 -3.54 17.28
CA ASP A 215 16.00 -2.65 17.55
C ASP A 215 14.68 -3.17 16.96
N PHE A 216 14.73 -4.10 15.99
CA PHE A 216 13.56 -4.62 15.27
C PHE A 216 13.40 -6.14 15.47
N PRO A 217 12.82 -6.59 16.59
CA PRO A 217 12.78 -8.00 16.97
C PRO A 217 12.01 -8.91 16.00
N HIS A 218 11.15 -8.33 15.15
CA HIS A 218 10.33 -9.09 14.20
C HIS A 218 10.97 -9.24 12.81
N PHE A 219 12.16 -8.72 12.59
CA PHE A 219 12.89 -8.91 11.34
C PHE A 219 13.31 -10.35 11.10
N SER A 220 13.44 -11.13 12.18
CA SER A 220 13.67 -12.58 12.09
C SER A 220 12.59 -13.32 11.27
N LEU A 221 11.40 -12.74 11.04
CA LEU A 221 10.37 -13.31 10.19
C LEU A 221 10.90 -13.59 8.76
N PHE A 222 11.73 -12.72 8.22
CA PHE A 222 12.29 -12.89 6.88
C PHE A 222 13.22 -14.10 6.73
N THR A 223 13.79 -14.57 7.82
CA THR A 223 14.71 -15.73 7.86
C THR A 223 14.13 -16.94 8.57
N SER A 224 12.92 -16.83 9.13
CA SER A 224 12.29 -17.89 9.92
C SER A 224 11.74 -19.05 9.09
N TYR A 225 11.59 -18.84 7.79
CA TYR A 225 11.15 -19.85 6.83
C TYR A 225 11.90 -19.68 5.50
N ASP A 226 11.98 -20.72 4.69
CA ASP A 226 12.60 -20.66 3.37
C ASP A 226 11.59 -20.13 2.33
N TRP A 227 11.43 -18.80 2.32
CA TRP A 227 10.49 -18.11 1.45
C TRP A 227 10.92 -18.12 0.00
N GLY A 228 10.09 -18.61 -0.90
CA GLY A 228 10.33 -18.57 -2.35
C GLY A 228 9.63 -17.40 -3.05
N LEU A 229 8.62 -16.79 -2.41
CA LEU A 229 7.92 -15.61 -2.87
C LEU A 229 7.67 -14.65 -1.72
N ILE A 230 7.89 -13.36 -1.94
CA ILE A 230 7.42 -12.31 -1.03
C ILE A 230 6.50 -11.38 -1.80
N ILE A 231 5.30 -11.17 -1.29
CA ILE A 231 4.30 -10.25 -1.85
C ILE A 231 4.24 -9.02 -0.95
N TYR A 232 4.40 -7.85 -1.56
CA TYR A 232 4.28 -6.54 -0.92
C TYR A 232 2.97 -5.90 -1.38
N ASP A 233 1.96 -5.98 -0.54
CA ASP A 233 0.67 -5.37 -0.81
C ASP A 233 0.72 -3.87 -0.50
N GLU A 234 0.16 -3.04 -1.41
CA GLU A 234 0.29 -1.57 -1.39
C GLU A 234 1.76 -1.13 -1.22
N VAL A 235 2.62 -1.64 -2.09
CA VAL A 235 4.09 -1.52 -2.00
C VAL A 235 4.60 -0.08 -1.89
N HIS A 236 3.83 0.90 -2.35
CA HIS A 236 4.15 2.33 -2.19
C HIS A 236 4.17 2.79 -0.72
N LEU A 237 3.49 2.05 0.20
CA LEU A 237 3.49 2.32 1.64
C LEU A 237 4.67 1.67 2.38
N LEU A 238 5.57 0.99 1.67
CA LEU A 238 6.67 0.27 2.28
C LEU A 238 7.55 1.20 3.15
N PRO A 239 7.65 0.96 4.47
CA PRO A 239 8.43 1.83 5.36
C PRO A 239 9.93 1.73 5.12
N ALA A 240 10.67 2.83 5.32
CA ALA A 240 12.12 2.88 5.11
C ALA A 240 12.92 1.78 5.84
N PRO A 241 12.61 1.37 7.10
CA PRO A 241 13.29 0.25 7.73
C PRO A 241 13.08 -1.09 7.02
N VAL A 242 11.84 -1.34 6.49
CA VAL A 242 11.54 -2.55 5.73
C VAL A 242 12.25 -2.53 4.39
N PHE A 243 12.44 -1.37 3.77
CA PHE A 243 13.28 -1.23 2.57
C PHE A 243 14.69 -1.77 2.77
N ARG A 244 15.35 -1.45 3.88
CA ARG A 244 16.71 -1.91 4.16
C ARG A 244 16.77 -3.44 4.20
N ILE A 245 15.84 -4.08 4.88
CA ILE A 245 15.80 -5.54 5.00
C ILE A 245 15.35 -6.22 3.72
N THR A 246 14.45 -5.61 2.96
CA THR A 246 14.06 -6.16 1.65
C THR A 246 15.27 -6.35 0.73
N ALA A 247 16.29 -5.49 0.85
CA ALA A 247 17.56 -5.66 0.14
C ALA A 247 18.35 -6.92 0.58
N GLU A 248 18.08 -7.42 1.78
CA GLU A 248 18.77 -8.55 2.42
C GLU A 248 18.07 -9.89 2.23
N ILE A 249 16.79 -9.85 1.84
CA ILE A 249 15.96 -11.04 1.69
C ILE A 249 16.48 -11.90 0.54
N GLN A 250 16.63 -13.19 0.83
CA GLN A 250 17.14 -14.19 -0.10
C GLN A 250 16.07 -14.78 -1.02
N ALA A 251 14.80 -14.45 -0.82
CA ALA A 251 13.73 -14.92 -1.70
C ALA A 251 13.97 -14.45 -3.13
N ARG A 252 13.99 -15.40 -4.06
CA ARG A 252 14.21 -15.13 -5.48
C ARG A 252 13.13 -14.23 -6.06
N ARG A 253 11.88 -14.35 -5.57
CA ARG A 253 10.73 -13.70 -6.19
C ARG A 253 10.13 -12.68 -5.24
N ARG A 254 9.98 -11.45 -5.77
CA ARG A 254 9.46 -10.30 -5.02
C ARG A 254 8.42 -9.58 -5.86
N LEU A 255 7.16 -9.70 -5.47
CA LEU A 255 6.02 -9.09 -6.15
C LEU A 255 5.53 -7.88 -5.36
N GLY A 256 5.63 -6.69 -5.94
CA GLY A 256 4.95 -5.50 -5.45
C GLY A 256 3.58 -5.35 -6.11
N LEU A 257 2.55 -5.16 -5.30
CA LEU A 257 1.19 -4.85 -5.75
C LEU A 257 0.82 -3.43 -5.33
N THR A 258 0.28 -2.63 -6.23
CA THR A 258 -0.15 -1.27 -5.91
C THR A 258 -1.21 -0.77 -6.88
N ALA A 259 -2.00 0.21 -6.44
CA ALA A 259 -2.88 0.96 -7.35
C ALA A 259 -2.17 2.14 -8.00
N THR A 260 -1.15 2.67 -7.35
CA THR A 260 -0.38 3.84 -7.81
C THR A 260 1.10 3.62 -7.51
N LEU A 261 1.97 4.01 -8.44
CA LEU A 261 3.41 4.03 -8.20
C LEU A 261 3.94 5.39 -7.73
N VAL A 262 3.04 6.36 -7.61
CA VAL A 262 3.41 7.69 -7.14
C VAL A 262 3.63 7.64 -5.63
N ARG A 263 4.83 8.01 -5.17
CA ARG A 263 5.14 8.22 -3.75
C ARG A 263 5.22 9.71 -3.47
N GLU A 264 4.63 10.14 -2.36
CA GLU A 264 4.64 11.56 -1.97
C GLU A 264 6.04 12.06 -1.58
N ASP A 265 6.94 11.14 -1.20
CA ASP A 265 8.34 11.44 -0.87
C ASP A 265 9.29 11.41 -2.08
N GLY A 266 8.76 11.16 -3.30
CA GLY A 266 9.54 11.10 -4.54
C GLY A 266 10.52 9.92 -4.63
N ARG A 267 10.34 8.89 -3.79
CA ARG A 267 11.26 7.73 -3.70
C ARG A 267 10.74 6.50 -4.45
N GLU A 268 10.07 6.69 -5.57
CA GLU A 268 9.64 5.58 -6.43
C GLU A 268 10.84 4.73 -6.89
N ALA A 269 11.98 5.38 -7.14
CA ALA A 269 13.22 4.70 -7.53
C ALA A 269 13.67 3.66 -6.49
N ASP A 270 13.41 3.87 -5.21
CA ASP A 270 13.76 2.92 -4.16
C ASP A 270 12.93 1.64 -4.27
N VAL A 271 11.64 1.74 -4.61
CA VAL A 271 10.77 0.57 -4.85
C VAL A 271 11.30 -0.25 -6.03
N PHE A 272 11.63 0.42 -7.13
CA PHE A 272 12.16 -0.26 -8.31
C PHE A 272 13.52 -0.92 -8.07
N SER A 273 14.39 -0.30 -7.27
CA SER A 273 15.70 -0.85 -6.98
C SER A 273 15.65 -2.11 -6.11
N LEU A 274 14.66 -2.23 -5.22
CA LEU A 274 14.56 -3.31 -4.24
C LEU A 274 13.64 -4.45 -4.67
N ILE A 275 12.54 -4.13 -5.32
CA ILE A 275 11.51 -5.09 -5.72
C ILE A 275 11.63 -5.42 -7.20
N GLY A 276 12.08 -4.47 -8.00
CA GLY A 276 12.24 -4.61 -9.43
C GLY A 276 11.33 -3.67 -10.23
N PRO A 277 11.47 -3.66 -11.56
CA PRO A 277 10.77 -2.72 -12.43
C PRO A 277 9.27 -2.99 -12.47
N LYS A 278 8.51 -2.01 -12.98
CA LYS A 278 7.10 -2.20 -13.33
C LYS A 278 6.99 -3.27 -14.42
N LYS A 279 6.36 -4.39 -14.11
CA LYS A 279 6.17 -5.54 -15.00
C LYS A 279 4.86 -5.52 -15.74
N TYR A 280 3.84 -4.96 -15.11
CA TYR A 280 2.50 -4.92 -15.65
C TYR A 280 1.76 -3.69 -15.16
N ASP A 281 0.97 -3.11 -16.04
CA ASP A 281 0.17 -1.93 -15.76
C ASP A 281 -1.06 -1.95 -16.68
N VAL A 282 -2.24 -1.74 -16.13
CA VAL A 282 -3.46 -1.60 -16.92
C VAL A 282 -4.08 -0.24 -16.62
N PRO A 283 -4.23 0.61 -17.64
CA PRO A 283 -4.93 1.89 -17.48
C PRO A 283 -6.34 1.68 -16.92
N TRP A 284 -6.74 2.51 -15.98
CA TRP A 284 -8.06 2.41 -15.33
C TRP A 284 -9.20 2.43 -16.35
N ARG A 285 -9.12 3.33 -17.34
CA ARG A 285 -10.09 3.42 -18.44
C ARG A 285 -10.24 2.16 -19.27
N GLU A 286 -9.20 1.36 -19.39
CA GLU A 286 -9.28 0.08 -20.11
C GLU A 286 -10.12 -0.94 -19.34
N LEU A 287 -9.92 -1.04 -18.03
CA LEU A 287 -10.74 -1.92 -17.18
C LEU A 287 -12.19 -1.44 -17.07
N GLU A 288 -12.41 -0.13 -17.10
CA GLU A 288 -13.74 0.48 -17.17
C GLU A 288 -14.47 0.08 -18.46
N ARG A 289 -13.83 0.21 -19.65
CA ARG A 289 -14.41 -0.22 -20.92
C ARG A 289 -14.74 -1.71 -20.96
N GLN A 290 -13.95 -2.53 -20.28
CA GLN A 290 -14.18 -3.96 -20.17
C GLN A 290 -15.25 -4.30 -19.11
N GLY A 291 -15.80 -3.34 -18.39
CA GLY A 291 -16.80 -3.52 -17.32
C GLY A 291 -16.25 -4.15 -16.03
N TRP A 292 -14.92 -4.18 -15.88
CA TRP A 292 -14.29 -4.75 -14.69
C TRP A 292 -14.23 -3.80 -13.50
N ILE A 293 -14.33 -2.51 -13.74
CA ILE A 293 -14.55 -1.48 -12.74
C ILE A 293 -15.71 -0.59 -13.20
N ALA A 294 -16.37 0.09 -12.29
CA ALA A 294 -17.48 0.98 -12.61
C ALA A 294 -17.01 2.20 -13.41
N THR A 295 -17.86 2.68 -14.31
CA THR A 295 -17.65 3.97 -14.96
C THR A 295 -17.79 5.08 -13.93
N ALA A 296 -16.81 6.00 -13.85
CA ALA A 296 -16.84 7.11 -12.92
C ALA A 296 -16.96 8.46 -13.63
N GLU A 297 -17.81 9.31 -13.06
CA GLU A 297 -17.87 10.72 -13.36
C GLU A 297 -17.24 11.51 -12.21
N CYS A 298 -16.25 12.36 -12.56
CA CYS A 298 -15.52 13.17 -11.58
C CYS A 298 -15.97 14.62 -11.70
N HIS A 299 -16.34 15.24 -10.59
CA HIS A 299 -16.78 16.63 -10.54
C HIS A 299 -15.92 17.43 -9.56
N GLU A 300 -15.52 18.63 -9.94
CA GLU A 300 -14.97 19.62 -9.03
C GLU A 300 -16.01 20.73 -8.83
N ILE A 301 -16.55 20.83 -7.63
CA ILE A 301 -17.53 21.87 -7.29
C ILE A 301 -16.81 22.97 -6.53
N ARG A 302 -16.82 24.18 -7.10
CA ARG A 302 -16.13 25.35 -6.56
C ARG A 302 -17.07 26.18 -5.69
N VAL A 303 -16.65 26.38 -4.42
CA VAL A 303 -17.34 27.28 -3.48
C VAL A 303 -16.54 28.57 -3.29
N GLY A 304 -17.20 29.68 -3.02
CA GLY A 304 -16.56 30.93 -2.61
C GLY A 304 -16.29 30.98 -1.11
N LEU A 305 -15.41 31.89 -0.68
CA LEU A 305 -15.32 32.32 0.72
C LEU A 305 -16.27 33.50 0.95
N THR A 306 -16.90 33.54 2.12
CA THR A 306 -17.64 34.73 2.59
C THR A 306 -16.67 35.91 2.80
N GLU A 307 -17.21 37.14 2.89
CA GLU A 307 -16.37 38.33 3.12
C GLU A 307 -15.53 38.21 4.41
N ASP A 308 -16.09 37.71 5.48
CA ASP A 308 -15.39 37.51 6.76
C ASP A 308 -14.30 36.40 6.63
N GLU A 309 -14.56 35.32 5.92
CA GLU A 309 -13.58 34.27 5.66
C GLU A 309 -12.43 34.79 4.79
N GLN A 310 -12.72 35.63 3.78
CA GLN A 310 -11.68 36.25 2.93
C GLN A 310 -10.73 37.11 3.75
N LEU A 311 -11.26 37.91 4.68
CA LEU A 311 -10.43 38.74 5.57
C LEU A 311 -9.55 37.88 6.47
N ASN A 312 -10.15 36.86 7.09
CA ASN A 312 -9.40 35.93 7.96
C ASN A 312 -8.34 35.15 7.16
N TYR A 313 -8.69 34.71 5.95
CA TYR A 313 -7.77 34.01 5.06
C TYR A 313 -6.55 34.90 4.66
N ALA A 314 -6.78 36.17 4.38
CA ALA A 314 -5.73 37.09 3.96
C ALA A 314 -4.62 37.27 5.02
N VAL A 315 -4.98 37.27 6.30
CA VAL A 315 -4.03 37.51 7.42
C VAL A 315 -3.49 36.22 8.07
N ALA A 316 -4.07 35.06 7.75
CA ALA A 316 -3.71 33.76 8.33
C ALA A 316 -2.35 33.25 7.86
N ASP A 317 -1.72 32.37 8.65
CA ASP A 317 -0.56 31.61 8.21
C ASP A 317 -0.93 30.51 7.22
N GLU A 318 0.06 29.88 6.58
CA GLU A 318 -0.16 28.89 5.52
C GLU A 318 -0.99 27.68 5.96
N ARG A 319 -0.88 27.27 7.23
CA ARG A 319 -1.66 26.15 7.79
C ARG A 319 -3.10 26.55 8.02
N GLU A 320 -3.29 27.74 8.56
CA GLU A 320 -4.60 28.29 8.88
C GLU A 320 -5.34 28.67 7.60
N LYS A 321 -4.67 29.21 6.60
CA LYS A 321 -5.23 29.43 5.25
C LYS A 321 -5.87 28.17 4.69
N TYR A 322 -5.15 27.06 4.73
CA TYR A 322 -5.71 25.80 4.23
C TYR A 322 -6.91 25.33 5.09
N ARG A 323 -6.84 25.51 6.40
CA ARG A 323 -7.93 25.15 7.30
C ARG A 323 -9.19 25.97 7.03
N ILE A 324 -9.08 27.31 6.91
CA ILE A 324 -10.19 28.21 6.59
C ILE A 324 -10.86 27.78 5.29
N ALA A 325 -10.07 27.56 4.23
CA ALA A 325 -10.60 27.12 2.95
C ALA A 325 -11.25 25.73 3.02
N ALA A 326 -10.68 24.79 3.77
CA ALA A 326 -11.20 23.44 3.88
C ALA A 326 -12.48 23.35 4.70
N GLU A 327 -12.62 24.16 5.76
CA GLU A 327 -13.75 24.16 6.70
C GLU A 327 -14.86 25.19 6.33
N SER A 328 -14.79 25.84 5.16
CA SER A 328 -15.79 26.84 4.74
C SER A 328 -17.22 26.29 4.84
N PRO A 329 -18.16 27.02 5.50
CA PRO A 329 -19.55 26.64 5.65
C PRO A 329 -20.29 26.39 4.34
N GLU A 330 -19.90 27.07 3.26
CA GLU A 330 -20.52 26.88 1.95
C GLU A 330 -20.37 25.44 1.42
N LYS A 331 -19.32 24.73 1.83
CA LYS A 331 -19.16 23.31 1.51
C LYS A 331 -20.27 22.44 2.10
N LEU A 332 -20.80 22.82 3.26
CA LEU A 332 -21.90 22.12 3.92
C LEU A 332 -23.18 22.17 3.07
N ASN A 333 -23.49 23.33 2.49
CA ASN A 333 -24.65 23.51 1.60
C ASN A 333 -24.55 22.58 0.37
N VAL A 334 -23.37 22.50 -0.22
CA VAL A 334 -23.11 21.61 -1.37
C VAL A 334 -23.24 20.15 -0.97
N VAL A 335 -22.68 19.74 0.19
CA VAL A 335 -22.79 18.33 0.65
C VAL A 335 -24.25 17.94 0.89
N ARG A 336 -25.04 18.83 1.51
CA ARG A 336 -26.48 18.60 1.74
C ARG A 336 -27.21 18.40 0.42
N PHE A 337 -26.99 19.29 -0.54
CA PHE A 337 -27.60 19.21 -1.87
C PHE A 337 -27.22 17.88 -2.58
N LEU A 338 -25.94 17.52 -2.59
CA LEU A 338 -25.49 16.27 -3.20
C LEU A 338 -26.06 15.04 -2.49
N ALA A 339 -26.16 15.07 -1.16
CA ALA A 339 -26.76 13.97 -0.39
C ALA A 339 -28.26 13.80 -0.66
N GLU A 340 -28.97 14.88 -0.97
CA GLU A 340 -30.37 14.85 -1.39
C GLU A 340 -30.53 14.38 -2.83
N ARG A 341 -29.67 14.84 -3.74
CA ARG A 341 -29.61 14.38 -5.14
C ARG A 341 -29.37 12.88 -5.25
N HIS A 342 -28.59 12.33 -4.33
CA HIS A 342 -28.21 10.91 -4.26
C HIS A 342 -28.92 10.18 -3.11
N VAL A 343 -30.20 10.43 -2.91
CA VAL A 343 -30.98 9.86 -1.78
C VAL A 343 -31.04 8.34 -1.79
N ASP A 344 -31.03 7.73 -2.98
CA ASP A 344 -31.11 6.29 -3.15
C ASP A 344 -29.72 5.62 -3.17
N ASP A 345 -28.67 6.40 -3.34
CA ASP A 345 -27.30 5.90 -3.43
C ASP A 345 -26.66 5.73 -2.05
N GLN A 346 -25.59 4.93 -2.03
CA GLN A 346 -24.68 4.84 -0.90
C GLN A 346 -23.62 5.93 -1.02
N VAL A 347 -23.71 6.93 -0.13
CA VAL A 347 -22.89 8.13 -0.17
C VAL A 347 -21.81 8.09 0.92
N LEU A 348 -20.55 8.23 0.51
CA LEU A 348 -19.40 8.34 1.39
C LEU A 348 -18.90 9.78 1.42
N ILE A 349 -18.96 10.44 2.57
CA ILE A 349 -18.45 11.80 2.77
C ILE A 349 -17.06 11.69 3.43
N ILE A 350 -16.05 12.29 2.82
CA ILE A 350 -14.64 12.14 3.22
C ILE A 350 -14.04 13.51 3.52
N GLY A 351 -13.40 13.65 4.69
CA GLY A 351 -12.72 14.89 5.04
C GLY A 351 -11.57 14.70 6.04
N GLN A 352 -10.85 15.80 6.27
CA GLN A 352 -9.69 15.83 7.15
C GLN A 352 -10.01 16.40 8.53
N TYR A 353 -10.85 17.43 8.61
CA TYR A 353 -11.12 18.21 9.82
C TYR A 353 -12.28 17.62 10.60
N ILE A 354 -12.00 17.18 11.83
CA ILE A 354 -12.95 16.43 12.65
C ILE A 354 -14.19 17.26 13.00
N ASP A 355 -14.05 18.56 13.26
CA ASP A 355 -15.15 19.40 13.65
C ASP A 355 -16.12 19.64 12.49
N GLN A 356 -15.61 19.86 11.27
CA GLN A 356 -16.42 19.86 10.05
C GLN A 356 -17.18 18.55 9.87
N LEU A 357 -16.48 17.42 10.06
CA LEU A 357 -17.09 16.11 9.89
C LEU A 357 -18.16 15.77 10.94
N LYS A 358 -18.05 16.29 12.16
CA LYS A 358 -19.11 16.17 13.18
C LYS A 358 -20.37 16.91 12.77
N ILE A 359 -20.21 18.15 12.29
CA ILE A 359 -21.35 18.96 11.80
C ILE A 359 -22.05 18.23 10.65
N LEU A 360 -21.29 17.75 9.67
CA LEU A 360 -21.82 16.99 8.54
C LEU A 360 -22.55 15.71 8.98
N ALA A 361 -21.97 14.97 9.92
CA ALA A 361 -22.56 13.74 10.44
C ALA A 361 -23.89 14.00 11.17
N GLU A 362 -23.95 15.07 11.94
CA GLU A 362 -25.14 15.48 12.67
C GLU A 362 -26.26 15.94 11.70
N GLU A 363 -25.96 16.84 10.76
CA GLU A 363 -26.91 17.33 9.79
C GLU A 363 -27.48 16.25 8.86
N LEU A 364 -26.61 15.31 8.43
CA LEU A 364 -27.03 14.23 7.54
C LEU A 364 -27.60 13.02 8.29
N ASN A 365 -27.63 13.05 9.63
CA ASN A 365 -27.98 11.93 10.49
C ASN A 365 -27.19 10.66 10.09
N ALA A 366 -25.88 10.80 9.87
CA ALA A 366 -25.01 9.77 9.37
C ALA A 366 -23.95 9.37 10.41
N PRO A 367 -23.56 8.09 10.51
CA PRO A 367 -22.50 7.67 11.41
C PRO A 367 -21.15 8.29 11.00
N LEU A 368 -20.37 8.71 12.01
CA LEU A 368 -19.03 9.26 11.84
C LEU A 368 -17.96 8.25 12.24
N LEU A 369 -17.09 7.92 11.30
CA LEU A 369 -15.92 7.07 11.53
C LEU A 369 -14.65 7.91 11.67
N MET A 370 -13.98 7.72 12.81
CA MET A 370 -12.73 8.42 13.15
C MET A 370 -11.62 7.42 13.51
N GLY A 371 -10.39 7.92 13.65
CA GLY A 371 -9.26 7.13 14.10
C GLY A 371 -9.49 6.40 15.43
N LYS A 372 -10.21 7.01 16.35
CA LYS A 372 -10.54 6.45 17.67
C LYS A 372 -11.71 5.45 17.68
N THR A 373 -12.43 5.27 16.56
CA THR A 373 -13.54 4.29 16.47
C THR A 373 -12.96 2.89 16.57
N SER A 374 -13.46 2.06 17.48
CA SER A 374 -12.98 0.70 17.69
C SER A 374 -13.17 -0.18 16.45
N ASN A 375 -12.29 -1.16 16.24
CA ASN A 375 -12.37 -2.05 15.09
C ASN A 375 -13.72 -2.78 15.01
N LYS A 376 -14.24 -3.25 16.14
CA LYS A 376 -15.55 -3.93 16.20
C LYS A 376 -16.71 -3.01 15.77
N GLN A 377 -16.66 -1.75 16.17
CA GLN A 377 -17.68 -0.77 15.76
C GLN A 377 -17.56 -0.41 14.28
N ARG A 378 -16.34 -0.30 13.76
CA ARG A 378 -16.08 -0.09 12.34
C ARG A 378 -16.65 -1.23 11.51
N GLU A 379 -16.30 -2.47 11.81
CA GLU A 379 -16.78 -3.66 11.11
C GLU A 379 -18.31 -3.69 11.06
N LYS A 380 -18.97 -3.41 12.19
CA LYS A 380 -20.44 -3.35 12.26
C LYS A 380 -21.01 -2.28 11.31
N LEU A 381 -20.48 -1.05 11.36
CA LEU A 381 -20.97 0.05 10.52
C LEU A 381 -20.73 -0.19 9.03
N TYR A 382 -19.60 -0.82 8.69
CA TYR A 382 -19.32 -1.20 7.30
C TYR A 382 -20.27 -2.28 6.80
N GLU A 383 -20.59 -3.24 7.64
CA GLU A 383 -21.53 -4.28 7.25
C GLU A 383 -22.94 -3.71 7.05
N GLN A 384 -23.38 -2.79 7.92
CA GLN A 384 -24.65 -2.09 7.76
C GLN A 384 -24.68 -1.21 6.49
N PHE A 385 -23.58 -0.52 6.19
CA PHE A 385 -23.44 0.26 4.96
C PHE A 385 -23.46 -0.68 3.73
N ARG A 386 -22.73 -1.78 3.78
CA ARG A 386 -22.71 -2.78 2.71
C ARG A 386 -24.09 -3.39 2.40
N ARG A 387 -24.90 -3.60 3.44
CA ARG A 387 -26.28 -4.10 3.29
C ARG A 387 -27.29 -3.01 2.89
N GLY A 388 -26.85 -1.76 2.75
CA GLY A 388 -27.72 -0.63 2.46
C GLY A 388 -28.64 -0.19 3.62
N GLU A 389 -28.42 -0.74 4.83
CA GLU A 389 -29.12 -0.31 6.04
C GLU A 389 -28.74 1.13 6.42
N ILE A 390 -27.52 1.54 6.08
CA ILE A 390 -26.99 2.90 6.18
C ILE A 390 -26.69 3.38 4.76
N LYS A 391 -27.34 4.47 4.35
CA LYS A 391 -27.15 5.07 3.02
C LYS A 391 -26.04 6.14 2.99
N ARG A 392 -25.74 6.77 4.12
CA ARG A 392 -24.76 7.85 4.23
C ARG A 392 -23.77 7.54 5.33
N MET A 393 -22.49 7.83 5.10
CA MET A 393 -21.44 7.62 6.09
C MET A 393 -20.38 8.73 5.97
N VAL A 394 -20.01 9.31 7.11
CA VAL A 394 -18.97 10.33 7.20
C VAL A 394 -17.69 9.69 7.71
N VAL A 395 -16.58 9.94 7.05
CA VAL A 395 -15.29 9.23 7.31
C VAL A 395 -14.16 10.22 7.41
N SER A 396 -13.41 10.15 8.50
CA SER A 396 -12.16 10.92 8.62
C SER A 396 -11.02 10.27 7.84
N LYS A 397 -10.02 11.06 7.46
CA LYS A 397 -8.80 10.62 6.79
C LYS A 397 -8.20 9.33 7.39
N VAL A 398 -8.11 9.24 8.71
CA VAL A 398 -7.48 8.10 9.40
C VAL A 398 -8.27 6.79 9.20
N ALA A 399 -9.58 6.87 9.01
CA ALA A 399 -10.39 5.71 8.71
C ALA A 399 -10.29 5.28 7.23
N ASN A 400 -9.79 6.16 6.37
CA ASN A 400 -9.73 5.98 4.92
C ASN A 400 -8.70 4.92 4.48
N PHE A 401 -7.57 4.81 5.20
CA PHE A 401 -6.47 3.91 4.83
C PHE A 401 -6.68 2.42 5.19
N ALA A 402 -7.66 2.13 6.05
CA ALA A 402 -7.70 0.82 6.69
C ALA A 402 -8.67 -0.17 6.08
N ILE A 403 -9.62 0.24 5.19
CA ILE A 403 -10.79 -0.59 4.96
C ILE A 403 -11.26 -0.56 3.52
N ASP A 404 -11.56 -1.75 3.05
CA ASP A 404 -12.28 -2.03 1.84
C ASP A 404 -13.75 -1.65 2.03
N LEU A 405 -14.11 -0.40 1.72
CA LEU A 405 -15.51 0.04 1.68
C LEU A 405 -16.12 -0.53 0.41
N PRO A 406 -17.01 -1.51 0.48
CA PRO A 406 -17.69 -2.00 -0.69
C PRO A 406 -18.84 -1.06 -1.07
N ASP A 407 -19.11 -0.99 -2.34
CA ASP A 407 -20.39 -0.60 -2.92
C ASP A 407 -20.89 0.83 -2.70
N ALA A 408 -20.02 1.78 -2.32
CA ALA A 408 -20.39 3.19 -2.38
C ALA A 408 -20.59 3.60 -3.85
N ASN A 409 -21.70 4.26 -4.12
CA ASN A 409 -22.01 4.78 -5.45
C ASN A 409 -21.44 6.18 -5.64
N VAL A 410 -21.36 6.91 -4.55
CA VAL A 410 -21.01 8.32 -4.51
C VAL A 410 -19.94 8.56 -3.45
N ALA A 411 -18.90 9.28 -3.79
CA ALA A 411 -17.95 9.82 -2.83
C ALA A 411 -17.93 11.35 -2.92
N ILE A 412 -18.06 12.02 -1.78
CA ILE A 412 -17.99 13.46 -1.66
C ILE A 412 -16.79 13.82 -0.80
N GLN A 413 -15.79 14.42 -1.40
CA GLN A 413 -14.60 14.89 -0.71
C GLN A 413 -14.75 16.35 -0.33
N VAL A 414 -14.88 16.64 0.97
CA VAL A 414 -15.05 18.01 1.49
C VAL A 414 -13.72 18.69 1.82
N SER A 415 -12.70 17.89 2.14
CA SER A 415 -11.33 18.35 2.32
C SER A 415 -10.35 17.21 2.01
N GLY A 416 -9.24 17.56 1.37
CA GLY A 416 -8.18 16.62 0.99
C GLY A 416 -6.92 16.81 1.80
N THR A 417 -5.92 15.95 1.59
CA THR A 417 -4.62 16.07 2.20
C THR A 417 -3.67 16.79 1.25
N PHE A 418 -3.25 17.97 1.57
CA PHE A 418 -2.13 18.73 0.98
C PHE A 418 -1.66 18.31 -0.45
N GLY A 419 -2.62 18.03 -1.36
CA GLY A 419 -2.29 17.67 -2.75
C GLY A 419 -1.87 16.22 -3.01
N SER A 420 -2.13 15.27 -2.11
CA SER A 420 -1.81 13.86 -2.28
C SER A 420 -2.56 13.22 -3.46
N ARG A 421 -1.83 12.91 -4.54
CA ARG A 421 -2.33 12.20 -5.72
C ARG A 421 -2.79 10.79 -5.39
N GLN A 422 -2.09 10.15 -4.49
CA GLN A 422 -2.35 8.79 -4.07
C GLN A 422 -3.64 8.64 -3.28
N GLU A 423 -3.92 9.56 -2.36
CA GLU A 423 -5.16 9.55 -1.61
C GLU A 423 -6.38 9.75 -2.52
N GLU A 424 -6.28 10.64 -3.50
CA GLU A 424 -7.33 10.86 -4.49
C GLU A 424 -7.63 9.58 -5.27
N ALA A 425 -6.60 8.91 -5.78
CA ALA A 425 -6.73 7.65 -6.49
C ALA A 425 -7.35 6.54 -5.61
N GLN A 426 -6.96 6.45 -4.35
CA GLN A 426 -7.54 5.47 -3.42
C GLN A 426 -9.00 5.76 -3.10
N ARG A 427 -9.39 7.03 -3.00
CA ARG A 427 -10.77 7.45 -2.76
C ARG A 427 -11.66 7.11 -3.94
N LEU A 428 -11.24 7.47 -5.16
CA LEU A 428 -11.97 7.08 -6.36
C LEU A 428 -12.05 5.56 -6.48
N GLY A 429 -10.95 4.86 -6.25
CA GLY A 429 -10.91 3.40 -6.35
C GLY A 429 -11.85 2.66 -5.39
N ARG A 430 -12.38 3.34 -4.36
CA ARG A 430 -13.36 2.74 -3.45
C ARG A 430 -14.77 2.73 -4.01
N ILE A 431 -15.07 3.62 -4.94
CA ILE A 431 -16.39 3.66 -5.61
C ILE A 431 -16.37 2.96 -6.98
N LEU A 432 -15.20 2.61 -7.50
CA LEU A 432 -15.03 1.98 -8.81
C LEU A 432 -15.29 0.47 -8.83
N ARG A 433 -15.95 -0.09 -7.84
CA ARG A 433 -16.28 -1.51 -7.86
C ARG A 433 -17.38 -1.81 -8.88
N PRO A 434 -17.27 -2.96 -9.61
CA PRO A 434 -18.31 -3.34 -10.54
C PRO A 434 -19.66 -3.45 -9.84
N LYS A 435 -20.66 -2.82 -10.40
CA LYS A 435 -22.05 -2.90 -9.90
C LYS A 435 -22.80 -3.92 -10.72
N GLN A 436 -23.72 -4.64 -10.09
CA GLN A 436 -24.55 -5.64 -10.77
C GLN A 436 -25.49 -5.02 -11.82
N ASP A 437 -25.83 -3.75 -11.64
CA ASP A 437 -26.74 -2.99 -12.50
C ASP A 437 -26.05 -2.11 -13.55
N GLY A 438 -24.70 -2.13 -13.60
CA GLY A 438 -23.90 -1.27 -14.50
C GLY A 438 -23.96 0.21 -14.16
N GLY A 439 -24.39 0.58 -12.94
CA GLY A 439 -24.55 1.98 -12.51
C GLY A 439 -23.25 2.78 -12.50
N LEU A 440 -23.40 4.10 -12.71
CA LEU A 440 -22.31 5.07 -12.63
C LEU A 440 -21.82 5.25 -11.19
N ALA A 441 -20.54 5.56 -11.04
CA ALA A 441 -19.96 6.02 -9.79
C ALA A 441 -19.70 7.55 -9.88
N TYR A 442 -20.04 8.29 -8.84
CA TYR A 442 -19.85 9.73 -8.82
C TYR A 442 -18.79 10.12 -7.79
N PHE A 443 -17.82 10.89 -8.22
CA PHE A 443 -16.78 11.44 -7.36
C PHE A 443 -16.81 12.96 -7.37
N TYR A 444 -17.23 13.56 -6.25
CA TYR A 444 -17.32 15.00 -6.07
C TYR A 444 -16.17 15.49 -5.20
N SER A 445 -15.40 16.44 -5.69
CA SER A 445 -14.38 17.18 -4.93
C SER A 445 -14.88 18.61 -4.72
N ILE A 446 -15.20 18.99 -3.47
CA ILE A 446 -15.67 20.34 -3.15
C ILE A 446 -14.45 21.19 -2.78
N VAL A 447 -14.22 22.24 -3.54
CA VAL A 447 -12.97 23.01 -3.53
C VAL A 447 -13.28 24.49 -3.32
N THR A 448 -12.58 25.15 -2.44
CA THR A 448 -12.72 26.58 -2.25
C THR A 448 -11.86 27.32 -3.26
N ARG A 449 -12.52 28.08 -4.17
CA ARG A 449 -11.85 28.81 -5.27
C ARG A 449 -10.90 29.89 -4.74
N ASP A 450 -9.87 30.19 -5.52
CA ASP A 450 -8.87 31.21 -5.25
C ASP A 450 -8.12 31.05 -3.92
N THR A 451 -7.96 29.78 -3.48
CA THR A 451 -7.30 29.44 -2.22
C THR A 451 -6.30 28.30 -2.40
N ARG A 452 -5.54 28.01 -1.33
CA ARG A 452 -4.67 26.83 -1.24
C ARG A 452 -5.39 25.50 -1.46
N ASP A 453 -6.70 25.42 -1.16
CA ASP A 453 -7.47 24.20 -1.39
C ASP A 453 -7.59 23.91 -2.90
N GLN A 454 -7.74 24.95 -3.73
CA GLN A 454 -7.77 24.80 -5.19
C GLN A 454 -6.41 24.37 -5.75
N GLU A 455 -5.29 24.94 -5.26
CA GLU A 455 -3.95 24.51 -5.66
C GLU A 455 -3.71 23.03 -5.31
N PHE A 456 -4.09 22.62 -4.11
CA PHE A 456 -3.95 21.23 -3.67
C PHE A 456 -4.89 20.29 -4.42
N SER A 457 -6.11 20.75 -4.77
CA SER A 457 -7.04 19.97 -5.60
C SER A 457 -6.45 19.69 -6.98
N ALA A 458 -5.91 20.69 -7.64
CA ALA A 458 -5.25 20.53 -8.92
C ALA A 458 -4.13 19.48 -8.88
N ASN A 459 -3.31 19.50 -7.83
CA ASN A 459 -2.26 18.50 -7.63
C ASN A 459 -2.82 17.09 -7.42
N ARG A 460 -3.88 16.94 -6.61
CA ARG A 460 -4.53 15.65 -6.35
C ARG A 460 -5.08 15.03 -7.64
N GLN A 461 -5.69 15.85 -8.49
CA GLN A 461 -6.35 15.40 -9.72
C GLN A 461 -5.37 14.94 -10.82
N LEU A 462 -4.11 15.34 -10.75
CA LEU A 462 -3.12 15.00 -11.77
C LEU A 462 -3.06 13.52 -12.09
N PHE A 463 -3.04 12.66 -11.06
CA PHE A 463 -2.97 11.21 -11.27
C PHE A 463 -4.20 10.69 -12.05
N LEU A 464 -5.40 11.10 -11.66
CA LEU A 464 -6.63 10.63 -12.30
C LEU A 464 -6.75 11.17 -13.74
N THR A 465 -6.28 12.39 -13.97
CA THR A 465 -6.19 12.99 -15.30
C THR A 465 -5.22 12.20 -16.19
N GLU A 466 -4.07 11.78 -15.66
CA GLU A 466 -3.13 10.88 -16.33
C GLU A 466 -3.75 9.52 -16.68
N GLN A 467 -4.70 9.03 -15.85
CA GLN A 467 -5.49 7.82 -16.13
C GLN A 467 -6.65 8.04 -17.10
N GLY A 468 -6.78 9.25 -17.64
CA GLY A 468 -7.79 9.63 -18.65
C GLY A 468 -9.14 10.06 -18.07
N TYR A 469 -9.28 10.25 -16.75
CA TYR A 469 -10.47 10.87 -16.17
C TYR A 469 -10.47 12.37 -16.43
N ARG A 470 -11.67 12.94 -16.60
CA ARG A 470 -11.89 14.37 -16.73
C ARG A 470 -12.77 14.83 -15.59
N TYR A 471 -12.44 15.97 -15.01
CA TYR A 471 -13.29 16.63 -14.05
C TYR A 471 -14.22 17.60 -14.75
N VAL A 472 -15.52 17.49 -14.46
CA VAL A 472 -16.50 18.51 -14.78
C VAL A 472 -16.38 19.56 -13.69
N ILE A 473 -16.03 20.79 -14.07
CA ILE A 473 -15.89 21.90 -13.11
C ILE A 473 -17.21 22.65 -13.08
N GLU A 474 -17.81 22.76 -11.90
CA GLU A 474 -19.10 23.39 -11.65
C GLU A 474 -18.96 24.46 -10.56
N ASP A 475 -19.68 25.56 -10.71
CA ASP A 475 -19.79 26.56 -9.64
C ASP A 475 -20.93 26.18 -8.69
N ALA A 476 -20.68 26.26 -7.39
CA ALA A 476 -21.68 25.87 -6.38
C ALA A 476 -22.95 26.74 -6.42
N GLU A 477 -22.81 28.03 -6.74
CA GLU A 477 -23.94 28.93 -6.83
C GLU A 477 -24.87 28.52 -7.99
N GLU A 478 -24.31 28.18 -9.15
CA GLU A 478 -25.06 27.69 -10.31
C GLU A 478 -25.70 26.33 -10.04
N LEU A 479 -24.94 25.44 -9.39
CA LEU A 479 -25.41 24.10 -9.04
C LEU A 479 -26.61 24.15 -8.09
N LEU A 480 -26.56 24.98 -7.04
CA LEU A 480 -27.62 25.14 -6.05
C LEU A 480 -28.82 25.89 -6.64
N ALA A 481 -28.61 26.86 -7.54
CA ALA A 481 -29.70 27.59 -8.20
C ALA A 481 -30.51 26.70 -9.16
N SER A 482 -29.87 25.76 -9.83
CA SER A 482 -30.54 24.83 -10.76
C SER A 482 -31.60 23.94 -10.09
N SER A 483 -31.48 23.71 -8.78
CA SER A 483 -32.45 22.91 -8.01
C SER A 483 -33.75 23.66 -7.67
N SER A 484 -33.70 24.99 -7.61
CA SER A 484 -34.90 25.79 -7.29
C SER A 484 -35.92 25.88 -8.45
N VAL A 485 -35.46 25.56 -9.69
CA VAL A 485 -36.29 25.62 -10.90
C VAL A 485 -37.06 24.30 -11.16
N THR A 486 -36.63 23.18 -10.58
CA THR A 486 -37.29 21.86 -10.76
C THR A 486 -38.35 21.53 -9.70
N ALA A 487 -38.52 22.39 -8.70
CA ALA A 487 -39.51 22.24 -7.60
C ALA A 487 -40.73 23.18 -7.74
N GLY A 488 -40.90 23.82 -8.91
CA GLY A 488 -42.04 24.73 -9.22
C GLY A 488 -43.07 24.08 -10.14
#